data_f072038af47f583d94afddc1d3da5fd7
#
_entry.id   f072038af47f583d94afddc1d3da5fd7
#
_cell.length_a   1.000
_cell.length_b   1.000
_cell.length_c   1.000
_cell.angle_alpha   90.00
_cell.angle_beta   90.00
_cell.angle_gamma   90.00
#
_symmetry.space_group_name_H-M   'P 1'
#
loop_
_entity.id
_entity.type
_entity.pdbx_description
1 polymer ?
#
loop_
_entity_poly.entity_id
_entity_poly.type
_entity_poly.pdbx_seq_one_letter_code
_entity_poly.pdbx_strand_id
1 'polypeptide(L)'
;WTGMKVDGKKYWTWDFVTETEALIAVRKSKRKKVLDENLGKNFSGTIVCDGCKSFPTFTRKLQRCWAHLLREAEWLAEHVDEAKPLQRALHKLYGQLKSSLEDDPPPEERARLANNAKRRLRWWLRKRCKDKDVKKFVEKVRNGFEHWFTFVTTPGVEPTNNLAERVLREHVVQRKIIGTLRNEKGTSIYETMMTMMATWKQRRLNPSEALTESLTKAWAES
;
A
#
# COMPACT_ATOMS: atom_id res chain seq x y z
N TRP A 1 1.70 -6.20 -3.17
CA TRP A 1 2.14 -7.44 -3.85
C TRP A 1 1.14 -8.58 -3.71
N THR A 2 1.11 -9.49 -4.69
CA THR A 2 0.31 -10.71 -4.67
C THR A 2 1.13 -11.91 -5.14
N GLY A 3 0.67 -13.15 -4.84
CA GLY A 3 1.33 -14.37 -5.32
C GLY A 3 1.14 -14.54 -6.83
N MET A 4 2.17 -15.01 -7.52
CA MET A 4 2.19 -15.43 -8.93
C MET A 4 2.95 -16.74 -9.04
N LYS A 5 2.67 -17.53 -10.08
CA LYS A 5 3.48 -18.70 -10.42
C LYS A 5 4.29 -18.42 -11.70
N VAL A 6 5.56 -18.83 -11.70
CA VAL A 6 6.42 -18.84 -12.88
C VAL A 6 7.04 -20.22 -12.96
N ASP A 7 6.81 -20.93 -14.06
CA ASP A 7 7.25 -22.32 -14.23
C ASP A 7 6.82 -23.21 -13.04
N GLY A 8 5.56 -23.07 -12.61
CA GLY A 8 5.02 -23.75 -11.44
C GLY A 8 5.55 -23.30 -10.07
N LYS A 9 6.62 -22.51 -10.03
CA LYS A 9 7.29 -22.05 -8.80
C LYS A 9 6.66 -20.78 -8.26
N LYS A 10 6.75 -20.55 -6.95
CA LYS A 10 6.17 -19.39 -6.27
C LYS A 10 7.00 -18.13 -6.47
N TYR A 11 6.37 -17.13 -7.04
CA TYR A 11 6.87 -15.76 -7.20
C TYR A 11 5.88 -14.77 -6.59
N TRP A 12 6.23 -13.48 -6.64
CA TRP A 12 5.45 -12.37 -6.12
C TRP A 12 5.42 -11.23 -7.13
N THR A 13 4.21 -10.83 -7.53
CA THR A 13 4.03 -9.59 -8.30
C THR A 13 4.00 -8.43 -7.33
N TRP A 14 4.87 -7.48 -7.55
CA TRP A 14 4.98 -6.21 -6.84
C TRP A 14 4.43 -5.10 -7.70
N ASP A 15 3.64 -4.20 -7.10
CA ASP A 15 3.08 -3.04 -7.75
C ASP A 15 3.58 -1.79 -7.02
N PHE A 16 4.33 -0.98 -7.73
CA PHE A 16 4.77 0.34 -7.32
C PHE A 16 3.93 1.35 -8.10
N VAL A 17 3.10 2.12 -7.41
CA VAL A 17 2.08 2.93 -8.06
C VAL A 17 2.12 4.35 -7.52
N THR A 18 2.11 5.31 -8.43
CA THR A 18 1.87 6.73 -8.18
C THR A 18 0.54 7.14 -8.81
N GLU A 19 0.18 8.41 -8.71
CA GLU A 19 -1.04 8.92 -9.34
C GLU A 19 -1.01 8.82 -10.88
N THR A 20 0.18 8.88 -11.48
CA THR A 20 0.37 8.94 -12.94
C THR A 20 1.09 7.75 -13.54
N GLU A 21 1.71 6.90 -12.71
CA GLU A 21 2.57 5.82 -13.18
C GLU A 21 2.41 4.57 -12.32
N ALA A 22 2.67 3.44 -12.92
CA ALA A 22 2.80 2.17 -12.25
C ALA A 22 4.05 1.43 -12.76
N LEU A 23 4.69 0.66 -11.89
CA LEU A 23 5.75 -0.29 -12.24
C LEU A 23 5.38 -1.64 -11.65
N ILE A 24 5.33 -2.65 -12.50
CA ILE A 24 5.00 -4.03 -12.13
C ILE A 24 6.26 -4.87 -12.21
N ALA A 25 6.57 -5.59 -11.13
CA ALA A 25 7.73 -6.47 -11.07
C ALA A 25 7.39 -7.83 -10.45
N VAL A 26 7.80 -8.93 -11.08
CA VAL A 26 7.60 -10.31 -10.62
C VAL A 26 8.90 -10.87 -10.07
N ARG A 27 8.98 -11.14 -8.78
CA ARG A 27 10.22 -11.50 -8.09
C ARG A 27 10.01 -12.73 -7.20
N LYS A 28 11.08 -13.51 -7.00
CA LYS A 28 11.09 -14.69 -6.10
C LYS A 28 10.94 -14.35 -4.62
N SER A 29 11.11 -13.09 -4.26
CA SER A 29 11.26 -12.66 -2.87
C SER A 29 10.32 -11.53 -2.50
N LYS A 30 10.02 -11.42 -1.19
CA LYS A 30 9.35 -10.27 -0.55
C LYS A 30 10.33 -9.41 0.27
N ARG A 31 11.64 -9.62 0.09
CA ARG A 31 12.66 -8.96 0.91
C ARG A 31 12.97 -7.55 0.38
N LYS A 32 13.63 -6.74 1.23
CA LYS A 32 14.12 -5.39 0.94
C LYS A 32 14.81 -5.28 -0.44
N LYS A 33 15.58 -6.30 -0.85
CA LYS A 33 16.28 -6.32 -2.13
C LYS A 33 15.39 -5.95 -3.32
N VAL A 34 14.12 -6.37 -3.31
CA VAL A 34 13.17 -6.01 -4.39
C VAL A 34 12.87 -4.51 -4.40
N LEU A 35 12.80 -3.88 -3.23
CA LEU A 35 12.63 -2.43 -3.12
C LEU A 35 13.89 -1.69 -3.59
N ASP A 36 15.08 -2.17 -3.18
CA ASP A 36 16.37 -1.60 -3.62
C ASP A 36 16.54 -1.67 -5.15
N GLU A 37 16.10 -2.78 -5.79
CA GLU A 37 16.18 -2.98 -7.24
C GLU A 37 15.23 -2.08 -8.04
N ASN A 38 14.02 -1.83 -7.54
CA ASN A 38 12.98 -1.13 -8.30
C ASN A 38 12.85 0.35 -7.94
N LEU A 39 13.15 0.75 -6.71
CA LEU A 39 13.08 2.13 -6.24
C LEU A 39 14.46 2.79 -6.08
N GLY A 40 15.53 1.99 -6.10
CA GLY A 40 16.87 2.47 -5.88
C GLY A 40 17.21 2.64 -4.39
N LYS A 41 18.50 2.51 -4.05
CA LYS A 41 19.01 2.61 -2.67
C LYS A 41 18.86 4.01 -2.07
N ASN A 42 18.81 5.03 -2.91
CA ASN A 42 18.71 6.44 -2.52
C ASN A 42 17.27 6.98 -2.57
N PHE A 43 16.26 6.08 -2.54
CA PHE A 43 14.86 6.48 -2.55
C PHE A 43 14.55 7.41 -1.37
N SER A 44 14.07 8.62 -1.67
CA SER A 44 13.77 9.67 -0.69
C SER A 44 12.27 9.91 -0.47
N GLY A 45 11.43 9.26 -1.26
CA GLY A 45 9.97 9.40 -1.22
C GLY A 45 9.32 8.74 -0.01
N THR A 46 8.03 8.95 0.15
CA THR A 46 7.20 8.27 1.16
C THR A 46 6.49 7.08 0.54
N ILE A 47 6.53 5.92 1.19
CA ILE A 47 5.82 4.71 0.75
C ILE A 47 4.54 4.56 1.57
N VAL A 48 3.40 4.47 0.88
CA VAL A 48 2.13 4.05 1.48
C VAL A 48 1.99 2.55 1.29
N CYS A 49 1.88 1.80 2.38
CA CYS A 49 1.94 0.33 2.33
C CYS A 49 1.06 -0.35 3.37
N ASP A 50 0.90 -1.66 3.21
CA ASP A 50 0.38 -2.55 4.23
C ASP A 50 1.40 -2.79 5.37
N GLY A 51 1.13 -3.75 6.23
CA GLY A 51 2.00 -4.08 7.37
C GLY A 51 3.22 -4.93 7.07
N CYS A 52 3.65 -5.12 5.81
CA CYS A 52 4.79 -5.98 5.48
C CYS A 52 6.10 -5.48 6.07
N LYS A 53 6.88 -6.41 6.67
CA LYS A 53 8.14 -6.10 7.37
C LYS A 53 9.27 -5.58 6.48
N SER A 54 9.17 -5.75 5.16
CA SER A 54 10.20 -5.31 4.22
C SER A 54 10.27 -3.78 4.08
N PHE A 55 9.16 -3.09 4.21
CA PHE A 55 9.11 -1.63 4.03
C PHE A 55 9.87 -0.87 5.10
N PRO A 56 9.70 -1.14 6.42
CA PRO A 56 10.46 -0.46 7.47
C PRO A 56 11.97 -0.69 7.41
N THR A 57 12.42 -1.79 6.79
CA THR A 57 13.85 -2.06 6.58
C THR A 57 14.44 -1.31 5.39
N PHE A 58 13.58 -0.84 4.48
CA PHE A 58 13.99 -0.08 3.30
C PHE A 58 14.00 1.43 3.55
N THR A 59 12.93 1.98 4.10
CA THR A 59 12.81 3.42 4.40
C THR A 59 12.08 3.66 5.73
N ARG A 60 12.38 4.80 6.37
CA ARG A 60 11.63 5.30 7.53
C ARG A 60 10.44 6.19 7.15
N LYS A 61 10.40 6.69 5.89
CA LYS A 61 9.29 7.50 5.37
C LYS A 61 8.16 6.59 4.90
N LEU A 62 7.36 6.12 5.85
CA LEU A 62 6.26 5.20 5.60
C LEU A 62 4.93 5.78 6.08
N GLN A 63 3.88 5.47 5.35
CA GLN A 63 2.49 5.54 5.80
C GLN A 63 1.90 4.14 5.80
N ARG A 64 1.45 3.65 6.94
CA ARG A 64 0.68 2.40 7.03
C ARG A 64 -0.77 2.63 6.66
N CYS A 65 -1.33 1.71 5.90
CA CYS A 65 -2.69 1.80 5.39
C CYS A 65 -3.74 1.74 6.52
N TRP A 66 -4.47 2.83 6.72
CA TRP A 66 -5.58 2.90 7.67
C TRP A 66 -6.74 1.98 7.29
N ALA A 67 -7.02 1.77 6.00
CA ALA A 67 -8.09 0.87 5.58
C ALA A 67 -7.86 -0.57 6.05
N HIS A 68 -6.62 -1.06 6.02
CA HIS A 68 -6.28 -2.36 6.58
C HIS A 68 -6.44 -2.41 8.11
N LEU A 69 -6.02 -1.34 8.79
CA LEU A 69 -6.14 -1.25 10.25
C LEU A 69 -7.60 -1.28 10.69
N LEU A 70 -8.46 -0.49 10.03
CA LEU A 70 -9.87 -0.38 10.38
C LEU A 70 -10.63 -1.67 10.10
N ARG A 71 -10.41 -2.30 8.92
CA ARG A 71 -11.02 -3.61 8.60
C ARG A 71 -10.65 -4.70 9.59
N GLU A 72 -9.39 -4.73 10.03
CA GLU A 72 -8.95 -5.71 11.03
C GLU A 72 -9.57 -5.42 12.41
N ALA A 73 -9.71 -4.15 12.78
CA ALA A 73 -10.39 -3.75 14.00
C ALA A 73 -11.89 -4.08 13.99
N GLU A 74 -12.55 -3.90 12.82
CA GLU A 74 -13.95 -4.28 12.61
C GLU A 74 -14.14 -5.77 12.78
N TRP A 75 -13.36 -6.58 12.04
CA TRP A 75 -13.41 -8.03 12.15
C TRP A 75 -13.20 -8.50 13.60
N LEU A 76 -12.23 -7.91 14.28
CA LEU A 76 -11.95 -8.26 15.67
C LEU A 76 -13.12 -7.89 16.61
N ALA A 77 -13.76 -6.74 16.40
CA ALA A 77 -14.89 -6.29 17.20
C ALA A 77 -16.18 -7.12 16.96
N GLU A 78 -16.32 -7.73 15.79
CA GLU A 78 -17.40 -8.68 15.50
C GLU A 78 -17.26 -10.00 16.28
N HIS A 79 -16.02 -10.42 16.57
CA HIS A 79 -15.73 -11.70 17.23
C HIS A 79 -15.37 -11.58 18.71
N VAL A 80 -14.92 -10.40 19.15
CA VAL A 80 -14.42 -10.16 20.50
C VAL A 80 -14.94 -8.83 21.06
N ASP A 81 -15.84 -8.87 22.03
CA ASP A 81 -16.45 -7.67 22.62
C ASP A 81 -15.43 -6.69 23.21
N GLU A 82 -14.32 -7.20 23.76
CA GLU A 82 -13.22 -6.39 24.29
C GLU A 82 -12.61 -5.45 23.25
N ALA A 83 -12.70 -5.77 21.96
CA ALA A 83 -12.15 -4.96 20.87
C ALA A 83 -13.05 -3.76 20.49
N LYS A 84 -14.36 -3.84 20.75
CA LYS A 84 -15.34 -2.82 20.33
C LYS A 84 -14.99 -1.39 20.74
N PRO A 85 -14.53 -1.10 21.98
CA PRO A 85 -14.14 0.26 22.35
C PRO A 85 -12.93 0.78 21.55
N LEU A 86 -11.93 -0.06 21.29
CA LEU A 86 -10.75 0.30 20.51
C LEU A 86 -11.11 0.51 19.04
N GLN A 87 -11.94 -0.37 18.45
CA GLN A 87 -12.44 -0.23 17.08
C GLN A 87 -13.14 1.12 16.89
N ARG A 88 -14.11 1.47 17.76
CA ARG A 88 -14.82 2.77 17.72
C ARG A 88 -13.87 3.95 17.86
N ALA A 89 -12.85 3.83 18.71
CA ALA A 89 -11.86 4.88 18.92
C ALA A 89 -10.99 5.09 17.68
N LEU A 90 -10.59 4.02 16.98
CA LEU A 90 -9.82 4.09 15.74
C LEU A 90 -10.62 4.75 14.61
N HIS A 91 -11.88 4.35 14.42
CA HIS A 91 -12.77 4.97 13.41
C HIS A 91 -12.99 6.46 13.69
N LYS A 92 -13.30 6.82 14.95
CA LYS A 92 -13.47 8.23 15.34
C LYS A 92 -12.19 9.03 15.12
N LEU A 93 -11.04 8.47 15.48
CA LEU A 93 -9.73 9.13 15.30
C LEU A 93 -9.44 9.37 13.82
N TYR A 94 -9.62 8.35 12.98
CA TYR A 94 -9.40 8.45 11.54
C TYR A 94 -10.35 9.45 10.87
N GLY A 95 -11.64 9.39 11.17
CA GLY A 95 -12.64 10.33 10.64
C GLY A 95 -12.30 11.77 10.99
N GLN A 96 -11.97 12.04 12.27
CA GLN A 96 -11.57 13.37 12.70
C GLN A 96 -10.31 13.89 12.00
N LEU A 97 -9.29 13.03 11.82
CA LEU A 97 -8.09 13.43 11.10
C LEU A 97 -8.39 13.75 9.63
N LYS A 98 -9.23 12.95 8.97
CA LYS A 98 -9.65 13.24 7.60
C LYS A 98 -10.33 14.60 7.49
N SER A 99 -11.37 14.84 8.28
CA SER A 99 -12.08 16.14 8.26
C SER A 99 -11.15 17.31 8.59
N SER A 100 -10.24 17.16 9.57
CA SER A 100 -9.30 18.25 9.90
C SER A 100 -8.25 18.52 8.80
N LEU A 101 -8.11 17.67 7.80
CA LEU A 101 -7.16 17.84 6.69
C LEU A 101 -7.84 18.31 5.40
N GLU A 102 -9.18 18.43 5.35
CA GLU A 102 -9.93 18.84 4.15
C GLU A 102 -9.56 20.26 3.69
N ASP A 103 -9.32 21.16 4.64
CA ASP A 103 -8.96 22.56 4.37
C ASP A 103 -7.43 22.77 4.21
N ASP A 104 -6.66 21.72 4.01
CA ASP A 104 -5.20 21.73 3.86
C ASP A 104 -4.46 22.60 4.89
N PRO A 105 -4.57 22.32 6.20
CA PRO A 105 -4.04 23.17 7.25
C PRO A 105 -2.51 23.30 7.17
N PRO A 106 -1.95 24.41 7.70
CA PRO A 106 -0.52 24.68 7.65
C PRO A 106 0.30 23.64 8.44
N PRO A 107 1.61 23.52 8.18
CA PRO A 107 2.47 22.48 8.78
C PRO A 107 2.43 22.43 10.30
N GLU A 108 2.35 23.58 10.96
CA GLU A 108 2.28 23.67 12.43
C GLU A 108 1.00 23.05 12.98
N GLU A 109 -0.13 23.30 12.33
CA GLU A 109 -1.41 22.73 12.70
C GLU A 109 -1.44 21.22 12.41
N ARG A 110 -0.89 20.78 11.28
CA ARG A 110 -0.71 19.35 10.96
C ARG A 110 0.12 18.65 12.04
N ALA A 111 1.21 19.25 12.49
CA ALA A 111 2.04 18.72 13.57
C ALA A 111 1.27 18.62 14.90
N ARG A 112 0.45 19.63 15.23
CA ARG A 112 -0.42 19.63 16.42
C ARG A 112 -1.48 18.53 16.35
N LEU A 113 -2.15 18.38 15.20
CA LEU A 113 -3.13 17.32 14.94
C LEU A 113 -2.49 15.92 15.11
N ALA A 114 -1.32 15.70 14.49
CA ALA A 114 -0.60 14.44 14.60
C ALA A 114 -0.21 14.12 16.05
N ASN A 115 0.31 15.10 16.81
CA ASN A 115 0.69 14.91 18.21
C ASN A 115 -0.51 14.59 19.10
N ASN A 116 -1.63 15.27 18.90
CA ASN A 116 -2.88 14.99 19.61
C ASN A 116 -3.40 13.58 19.30
N ALA A 117 -3.40 13.19 18.02
CA ALA A 117 -3.81 11.87 17.57
C ALA A 117 -2.90 10.77 18.14
N LYS A 118 -1.59 10.96 18.11
CA LYS A 118 -0.59 10.05 18.70
C LYS A 118 -0.83 9.88 20.21
N ARG A 119 -1.11 10.96 20.93
CA ARG A 119 -1.41 10.91 22.36
C ARG A 119 -2.66 10.10 22.66
N ARG A 120 -3.76 10.33 21.90
CA ARG A 120 -5.02 9.59 22.02
C ARG A 120 -4.84 8.11 21.70
N LEU A 121 -4.17 7.78 20.60
CA LEU A 121 -3.90 6.38 20.24
C LEU A 121 -3.04 5.69 21.31
N ARG A 122 -2.00 6.35 21.80
CA ARG A 122 -1.11 5.82 22.84
C ARG A 122 -1.85 5.50 24.12
N TRP A 123 -2.85 6.31 24.50
CA TRP A 123 -3.70 6.03 25.66
C TRP A 123 -4.51 4.74 25.47
N TRP A 124 -5.10 4.53 24.31
CA TRP A 124 -5.83 3.30 23.98
C TRP A 124 -4.92 2.07 23.99
N LEU A 125 -3.74 2.17 23.44
CA LEU A 125 -2.79 1.07 23.38
C LEU A 125 -2.19 0.67 24.74
N ARG A 126 -2.29 1.53 25.76
CA ARG A 126 -1.86 1.22 27.14
C ARG A 126 -2.89 0.43 27.93
N LYS A 127 -4.11 0.36 27.48
CA LYS A 127 -5.15 -0.40 28.18
C LYS A 127 -4.78 -1.88 28.25
N ARG A 128 -5.09 -2.49 29.38
CA ARG A 128 -4.87 -3.93 29.59
C ARG A 128 -5.90 -4.70 28.78
N CYS A 129 -5.45 -5.61 27.93
CA CYS A 129 -6.27 -6.52 27.17
C CYS A 129 -6.15 -7.93 27.76
N LYS A 130 -7.25 -8.68 27.82
CA LYS A 130 -7.27 -10.08 28.25
C LYS A 130 -7.20 -11.03 27.06
N ASP A 131 -7.97 -10.73 26.04
CA ASP A 131 -8.05 -11.54 24.83
C ASP A 131 -6.74 -11.59 24.05
N LYS A 132 -6.40 -12.76 23.51
CA LYS A 132 -5.14 -13.03 22.81
C LYS A 132 -5.05 -12.30 21.46
N ASP A 133 -6.15 -12.23 20.74
CA ASP A 133 -6.14 -11.64 19.39
C ASP A 133 -6.21 -10.12 19.49
N VAL A 134 -6.90 -9.57 20.49
CA VAL A 134 -6.83 -8.15 20.83
C VAL A 134 -5.40 -7.73 21.22
N LYS A 135 -4.69 -8.54 22.00
CA LYS A 135 -3.27 -8.29 22.34
C LYS A 135 -2.39 -8.23 21.11
N LYS A 136 -2.52 -9.21 20.20
CA LYS A 136 -1.75 -9.24 18.95
C LYS A 136 -2.03 -8.00 18.07
N PHE A 137 -3.31 -7.62 17.97
CA PHE A 137 -3.72 -6.45 17.23
C PHE A 137 -3.11 -5.17 17.83
N VAL A 138 -3.22 -4.97 19.14
CA VAL A 138 -2.61 -3.84 19.86
C VAL A 138 -1.09 -3.80 19.63
N GLU A 139 -0.41 -4.94 19.70
CA GLU A 139 1.02 -5.02 19.45
C GLU A 139 1.37 -4.67 18.00
N LYS A 140 0.59 -5.14 17.02
CA LYS A 140 0.74 -4.74 15.61
C LYS A 140 0.61 -3.22 15.43
N VAL A 141 -0.37 -2.59 16.11
CA VAL A 141 -0.54 -1.13 16.06
C VAL A 141 0.64 -0.41 16.70
N ARG A 142 1.15 -0.91 17.84
CA ARG A 142 2.35 -0.38 18.50
C ARG A 142 3.60 -0.46 17.61
N ASN A 143 3.82 -1.60 16.97
CA ASN A 143 4.97 -1.82 16.08
C ASN A 143 4.96 -0.89 14.86
N GLY A 144 3.79 -0.39 14.47
CA GLY A 144 3.65 0.58 13.37
C GLY A 144 3.45 2.02 13.82
N PHE A 145 3.59 2.31 15.12
CA PHE A 145 3.07 3.55 15.73
C PHE A 145 3.49 4.82 15.00
N GLU A 146 4.75 4.97 14.66
CA GLU A 146 5.27 6.19 14.00
C GLU A 146 4.76 6.35 12.55
N HIS A 147 4.32 5.27 11.93
CA HIS A 147 3.92 5.21 10.52
C HIS A 147 2.41 5.35 10.28
N TRP A 148 1.60 5.55 11.32
CA TRP A 148 0.14 5.74 11.17
C TRP A 148 -0.25 7.19 10.86
N PHE A 149 0.64 8.15 11.10
CA PHE A 149 0.32 9.58 11.06
C PHE A 149 1.13 10.37 10.04
N THR A 150 1.87 9.70 9.15
CA THR A 150 2.68 10.35 8.11
C THR A 150 1.81 11.18 7.17
N PHE A 151 0.62 10.70 6.81
CA PHE A 151 -0.35 11.43 5.98
C PHE A 151 -0.83 12.74 6.63
N VAL A 152 -0.79 12.83 7.96
CA VAL A 152 -1.18 14.04 8.67
C VAL A 152 -0.10 15.11 8.55
N THR A 153 1.17 14.70 8.67
CA THR A 153 2.32 15.62 8.69
C THR A 153 2.92 15.91 7.32
N THR A 154 2.59 15.10 6.31
CA THR A 154 3.14 15.21 4.97
C THR A 154 2.01 15.39 3.96
N PRO A 155 1.81 16.61 3.42
CA PRO A 155 0.82 16.87 2.38
C PRO A 155 0.98 15.95 1.18
N GLY A 156 -0.11 15.55 0.55
CA GLY A 156 -0.14 14.67 -0.61
C GLY A 156 0.10 13.18 -0.30
N VAL A 157 0.37 12.80 0.96
CA VAL A 157 0.47 11.40 1.35
C VAL A 157 -0.92 10.86 1.70
N GLU A 158 -1.39 9.88 0.93
CA GLU A 158 -2.67 9.22 1.18
C GLU A 158 -2.64 8.37 2.46
N PRO A 159 -3.71 8.35 3.26
CA PRO A 159 -3.81 7.50 4.45
C PRO A 159 -3.96 6.01 4.13
N THR A 160 -4.28 5.67 2.88
CA THR A 160 -4.58 4.31 2.43
C THR A 160 -3.81 3.95 1.17
N ASN A 161 -3.51 2.66 0.96
CA ASN A 161 -2.89 2.17 -0.26
C ASN A 161 -3.92 1.71 -1.31
N ASN A 162 -5.12 2.26 -1.31
CA ASN A 162 -6.21 1.87 -2.21
C ASN A 162 -5.82 2.02 -3.70
N LEU A 163 -4.96 2.98 -4.03
CA LEU A 163 -4.46 3.18 -5.38
C LEU A 163 -3.71 1.93 -5.88
N ALA A 164 -2.73 1.47 -5.11
CA ALA A 164 -1.99 0.26 -5.45
C ALA A 164 -2.86 -1.01 -5.39
N GLU A 165 -3.84 -1.09 -4.47
CA GLU A 165 -4.77 -2.22 -4.40
C GLU A 165 -5.66 -2.35 -5.64
N ARG A 166 -6.05 -1.24 -6.26
CA ARG A 166 -6.81 -1.25 -7.52
C ARG A 166 -6.00 -1.88 -8.64
N VAL A 167 -4.75 -1.50 -8.80
CA VAL A 167 -3.83 -2.09 -9.78
C VAL A 167 -3.61 -3.58 -9.47
N LEU A 168 -3.37 -3.89 -8.20
CA LEU A 168 -3.13 -5.26 -7.74
C LEU A 168 -4.30 -6.22 -8.05
N ARG A 169 -5.54 -5.75 -8.02
CA ARG A 169 -6.72 -6.57 -8.35
C ARG A 169 -6.66 -7.15 -9.76
N GLU A 170 -6.13 -6.42 -10.72
CA GLU A 170 -5.97 -6.91 -12.09
C GLU A 170 -5.03 -8.12 -12.14
N HIS A 171 -3.92 -8.09 -11.41
CA HIS A 171 -3.01 -9.22 -11.31
C HIS A 171 -3.65 -10.43 -10.61
N VAL A 172 -4.52 -10.20 -9.63
CA VAL A 172 -5.28 -11.29 -8.98
C VAL A 172 -6.24 -11.97 -9.95
N VAL A 173 -6.87 -11.21 -10.85
CA VAL A 173 -7.74 -11.76 -11.91
C VAL A 173 -6.88 -12.48 -12.95
N GLN A 174 -5.83 -11.82 -13.46
CA GLN A 174 -4.94 -12.39 -14.49
C GLN A 174 -4.34 -13.74 -14.06
N ARG A 175 -3.83 -13.83 -12.83
CA ARG A 175 -3.26 -15.10 -12.35
C ARG A 175 -4.28 -16.25 -12.29
N LYS A 176 -5.58 -15.96 -12.10
CA LYS A 176 -6.63 -16.99 -12.11
C LYS A 176 -6.90 -17.50 -13.52
N ILE A 177 -6.72 -16.64 -14.52
CA ILE A 177 -6.92 -16.96 -15.94
C ILE A 177 -5.67 -17.65 -16.50
N ILE A 178 -4.49 -17.07 -16.29
CA ILE A 178 -3.21 -17.54 -16.85
C ILE A 178 -2.67 -18.77 -16.11
N GLY A 179 -2.96 -18.89 -14.81
CA GLY A 179 -2.45 -19.94 -13.92
C GLY A 179 -0.97 -19.79 -13.60
N THR A 180 -0.10 -19.87 -14.60
CA THR A 180 1.37 -19.71 -14.44
C THR A 180 1.99 -19.03 -15.66
N LEU A 181 2.98 -18.18 -15.44
CA LEU A 181 3.89 -17.71 -16.48
C LEU A 181 4.89 -18.83 -16.79
N ARG A 182 5.19 -19.06 -18.06
CA ARG A 182 5.94 -20.27 -18.48
C ARG A 182 7.44 -20.17 -18.27
N ASN A 183 8.02 -18.96 -18.44
CA ASN A 183 9.47 -18.74 -18.39
C ASN A 183 9.81 -17.27 -18.11
N GLU A 184 11.09 -16.95 -18.06
CA GLU A 184 11.58 -15.58 -17.79
C GLU A 184 11.19 -14.60 -18.90
N LYS A 185 11.22 -15.00 -20.19
CA LYS A 185 10.80 -14.15 -21.32
C LYS A 185 9.32 -13.78 -21.18
N GLY A 186 8.45 -14.76 -20.92
CA GLY A 186 7.02 -14.51 -20.69
C GLY A 186 6.78 -13.66 -19.44
N THR A 187 7.60 -13.77 -18.41
CA THR A 187 7.54 -12.94 -17.22
C THR A 187 7.90 -11.48 -17.54
N SER A 188 8.97 -11.25 -18.30
CA SER A 188 9.39 -9.92 -18.74
C SER A 188 8.32 -9.25 -19.61
N ILE A 189 7.74 -9.98 -20.57
CA ILE A 189 6.62 -9.49 -21.38
C ILE A 189 5.43 -9.11 -20.49
N TYR A 190 5.07 -9.94 -19.53
CA TYR A 190 4.00 -9.67 -18.58
C TYR A 190 4.27 -8.40 -17.77
N GLU A 191 5.47 -8.24 -17.21
CA GLU A 191 5.88 -7.06 -16.46
C GLU A 191 5.74 -5.78 -17.31
N THR A 192 6.25 -5.81 -18.55
CA THR A 192 6.20 -4.68 -19.48
C THR A 192 4.75 -4.31 -19.81
N MET A 193 3.97 -5.28 -20.30
CA MET A 193 2.59 -5.04 -20.71
C MET A 193 1.73 -4.54 -19.56
N MET A 194 1.85 -5.15 -18.38
CA MET A 194 1.06 -4.74 -17.21
C MET A 194 1.49 -3.36 -16.68
N THR A 195 2.79 -3.04 -16.74
CA THR A 195 3.31 -1.71 -16.42
C THR A 195 2.73 -0.63 -17.35
N MET A 196 2.76 -0.87 -18.65
CA MET A 196 2.21 0.05 -19.64
C MET A 196 0.70 0.24 -19.45
N MET A 197 -0.06 -0.85 -19.38
CA MET A 197 -1.52 -0.78 -19.21
C MET A 197 -1.92 -0.09 -17.91
N ALA A 198 -1.25 -0.40 -16.79
CA ALA A 198 -1.53 0.24 -15.51
C ALA A 198 -1.17 1.74 -15.55
N THR A 199 -0.05 2.12 -16.17
CA THR A 199 0.35 3.52 -16.34
C THR A 199 -0.65 4.29 -17.19
N TRP A 200 -1.07 3.76 -18.33
CA TRP A 200 -2.08 4.40 -19.19
C TRP A 200 -3.41 4.62 -18.45
N LYS A 201 -3.86 3.62 -17.68
CA LYS A 201 -5.05 3.77 -16.84
C LYS A 201 -4.89 4.84 -15.75
N GLN A 202 -3.72 4.94 -15.10
CA GLN A 202 -3.45 6.02 -14.14
C GLN A 202 -3.51 7.40 -14.83
N ARG A 203 -3.00 7.49 -16.05
CA ARG A 203 -3.07 8.71 -16.88
C ARG A 203 -4.43 8.94 -17.54
N ARG A 204 -5.42 8.07 -17.31
CA ARG A 204 -6.76 8.11 -17.91
C ARG A 204 -6.75 8.01 -19.43
N LEU A 205 -5.73 7.37 -20.00
CA LEU A 205 -5.65 7.07 -21.43
C LEU A 205 -6.41 5.78 -21.74
N ASN A 206 -6.94 5.69 -22.96
CA ASN A 206 -7.46 4.43 -23.50
C ASN A 206 -6.29 3.50 -23.83
N PRO A 207 -6.15 2.33 -23.16
CA PRO A 207 -5.00 1.45 -23.38
C PRO A 207 -4.85 0.93 -24.82
N SER A 208 -5.96 0.72 -25.55
CA SER A 208 -5.91 0.26 -26.95
C SER A 208 -5.36 1.35 -27.89
N GLU A 209 -5.82 2.58 -27.72
CA GLU A 209 -5.31 3.73 -28.49
C GLU A 209 -3.86 4.01 -28.18
N ALA A 210 -3.49 4.05 -26.89
CA ALA A 210 -2.12 4.27 -26.45
C ALA A 210 -1.15 3.17 -26.92
N LEU A 211 -1.60 1.91 -26.98
CA LEU A 211 -0.81 0.82 -27.54
C LEU A 211 -0.61 1.00 -29.05
N THR A 212 -1.67 1.31 -29.79
CA THR A 212 -1.60 1.54 -31.23
C THR A 212 -0.64 2.68 -31.55
N GLU A 213 -0.75 3.80 -30.86
CA GLU A 213 0.14 4.96 -31.03
C GLU A 213 1.61 4.59 -30.74
N SER A 214 1.85 3.88 -29.62
CA SER A 214 3.20 3.44 -29.24
C SER A 214 3.84 2.52 -30.28
N LEU A 215 3.07 1.57 -30.85
CA LEU A 215 3.54 0.66 -31.89
C LEU A 215 3.80 1.40 -33.21
N THR A 216 2.89 2.28 -33.63
CA THR A 216 3.05 3.08 -34.85
C THR A 216 4.31 3.94 -34.77
N LYS A 217 4.57 4.56 -33.62
CA LYS A 217 5.78 5.36 -33.39
C LYS A 217 7.06 4.50 -33.47
N ALA A 218 7.05 3.35 -32.78
CA ALA A 218 8.22 2.45 -32.81
C ALA A 218 8.53 1.91 -34.20
N TRP A 219 7.52 1.66 -35.03
CA TRP A 219 7.72 1.24 -36.43
C TRP A 219 8.17 2.37 -37.35
N ALA A 220 7.83 3.62 -37.08
CA ALA A 220 8.29 4.75 -37.85
C ALA A 220 9.76 5.14 -37.57
N GLU A 221 10.28 4.71 -36.40
CA GLU A 221 11.66 4.97 -35.96
C GLU A 221 12.62 3.79 -36.27
N SER A 222 12.10 2.65 -36.77
CA SER A 222 12.90 1.46 -37.15
C SER A 222 13.22 1.42 -38.62
#